data_fa4fb258c35b0c3ab55a9913f76bd082
#
_entry.id   fa4fb258c35b0c3ab55a9913f76bd082
#
_cell.length_a   1.000
_cell.length_b   1.000
_cell.length_c   1.000
_cell.angle_alpha   90.00
_cell.angle_beta   90.00
_cell.angle_gamma   90.00
#
_symmetry.space_group_name_H-M   'P 1'
#
loop_
_entity.id
_entity.type
_entity.pdbx_description
1 polymer ?
#
loop_
_entity_poly.entity_id
_entity_poly.type
_entity_poly.pdbx_seq_one_letter_code
_entity_poly.pdbx_strand_id
1 'polypeptide(L)'
;MVPTQLSLNDIFFTKVRDVRSPRRANQHDAGIDFFLPTLTSTFMEDFFEKNPHYGTIREKWAALFGENGKDCFIKIPAFNRVLIPSGIKVWIQNKQSALVAFNKSGLAANKGLTVTAQVVDADYTGEVHIGLQNNSEKEVIFKEGDKIGQFLHLDLYLSQMIEISHDDYIEISSNSDRGEGGFGSTDKK
;
A
#
# COMPACT_ATOMS: atom_id res chain seq x y z
N MET A 1 3.57 -19.44 19.45
CA MET A 1 2.34 -19.99 20.07
C MET A 1 1.17 -19.18 19.52
N VAL A 2 0.16 -19.84 18.91
CA VAL A 2 -1.03 -19.13 18.40
C VAL A 2 -1.92 -18.82 19.61
N PRO A 3 -2.49 -17.60 19.72
CA PRO A 3 -3.37 -17.24 20.84
C PRO A 3 -4.56 -18.20 20.95
N THR A 4 -4.98 -18.50 22.18
CA THR A 4 -6.08 -19.46 22.46
C THR A 4 -7.48 -18.89 22.22
N GLN A 5 -7.63 -17.56 22.14
CA GLN A 5 -8.85 -16.87 21.73
C GLN A 5 -8.54 -16.05 20.49
N LEU A 6 -9.07 -16.48 19.35
CA LEU A 6 -8.93 -15.80 18.06
C LEU A 6 -10.25 -15.11 17.70
N SER A 7 -10.17 -13.85 17.29
CA SER A 7 -11.28 -13.14 16.66
C SER A 7 -11.20 -13.29 15.13
N LEU A 8 -12.34 -13.32 14.45
CA LEU A 8 -12.38 -13.27 13.00
C LEU A 8 -11.71 -12.00 12.45
N ASN A 9 -11.64 -10.95 13.27
CA ASN A 9 -11.00 -9.69 12.88
C ASN A 9 -9.48 -9.67 13.16
N ASP A 10 -8.90 -10.77 13.66
CA ASP A 10 -7.47 -10.85 13.88
C ASP A 10 -6.72 -11.04 12.56
N ILE A 11 -5.60 -10.33 12.46
CA ILE A 11 -4.63 -10.48 11.38
C ILE A 11 -3.34 -11.00 12.02
N PHE A 12 -2.90 -12.16 11.54
CA PHE A 12 -1.60 -12.69 11.91
C PHE A 12 -0.56 -12.16 10.93
N PHE A 13 0.65 -11.98 11.43
CA PHE A 13 1.77 -11.64 10.55
C PHE A 13 3.04 -12.35 10.97
N THR A 14 3.94 -12.50 10.02
CA THR A 14 5.32 -12.91 10.28
C THR A 14 6.28 -11.95 9.59
N LYS A 15 7.49 -11.83 10.16
CA LYS A 15 8.58 -11.06 9.58
C LYS A 15 9.41 -11.98 8.70
N VAL A 16 9.70 -11.56 7.49
CA VAL A 16 10.59 -12.23 6.55
C VAL A 16 11.88 -11.44 6.32
N ARG A 17 11.98 -10.28 6.96
CA ARG A 17 13.16 -9.40 6.99
C ARG A 17 13.30 -8.81 8.39
N ASP A 18 14.46 -8.24 8.71
CA ASP A 18 14.62 -7.43 9.91
C ASP A 18 13.86 -6.11 9.72
N VAL A 19 12.74 -5.98 10.42
CA VAL A 19 11.82 -4.85 10.33
C VAL A 19 11.04 -4.68 11.63
N ARG A 20 10.60 -3.47 11.91
CA ARG A 20 9.65 -3.19 13.01
C ARG A 20 8.30 -3.86 12.73
N SER A 21 7.68 -4.42 13.76
CA SER A 21 6.32 -4.96 13.67
C SER A 21 5.31 -3.89 13.24
N PRO A 22 4.39 -4.20 12.31
CA PRO A 22 3.28 -3.32 12.00
C PRO A 22 2.48 -2.99 13.26
N ARG A 23 2.08 -1.73 13.41
CA ARG A 23 1.34 -1.30 14.59
C ARG A 23 0.54 -0.02 14.37
N ARG A 24 -0.49 0.16 15.16
CA ARG A 24 -1.16 1.46 15.33
C ARG A 24 -0.29 2.38 16.19
N ALA A 25 -0.26 3.67 15.89
CA ALA A 25 0.44 4.63 16.75
C ALA A 25 -0.30 4.82 18.07
N ASN A 26 -1.65 4.90 18.04
CA ASN A 26 -2.53 4.93 19.20
C ASN A 26 -3.59 3.83 19.08
N GLN A 27 -4.19 3.44 20.19
CA GLN A 27 -5.15 2.32 20.26
C GLN A 27 -6.34 2.47 19.30
N HIS A 28 -6.81 3.69 19.08
CA HIS A 28 -7.99 3.99 18.26
C HIS A 28 -7.66 4.53 16.86
N ASP A 29 -6.39 4.54 16.47
CA ASP A 29 -6.02 4.91 15.11
C ASP A 29 -6.54 3.85 14.11
N ALA A 30 -7.15 4.29 13.02
CA ALA A 30 -7.64 3.38 11.98
C ALA A 30 -6.49 2.67 11.26
N GLY A 31 -5.38 3.38 11.00
CA GLY A 31 -4.25 2.90 10.22
C GLY A 31 -3.27 2.03 11.01
N ILE A 32 -2.85 0.93 10.41
CA ILE A 32 -1.73 0.10 10.85
C ILE A 32 -0.50 0.55 10.08
N ASP A 33 0.47 1.15 10.76
CA ASP A 33 1.71 1.64 10.15
C ASP A 33 2.65 0.47 9.81
N PHE A 34 3.23 0.52 8.61
CA PHE A 34 4.30 -0.35 8.14
C PHE A 34 5.60 0.46 8.04
N PHE A 35 6.74 -0.22 8.23
CA PHE A 35 8.04 0.41 8.37
C PHE A 35 9.00 -0.10 7.30
N LEU A 36 9.97 0.74 6.93
CA LEU A 36 11.06 0.33 6.04
C LEU A 36 11.96 -0.67 6.78
N PRO A 37 12.21 -1.87 6.19
CA PRO A 37 13.15 -2.83 6.73
C PRO A 37 14.60 -2.34 6.75
N THR A 38 15.47 -3.07 7.46
CA THR A 38 16.91 -2.92 7.34
C THR A 38 17.35 -3.16 5.90
N LEU A 39 18.12 -2.24 5.34
CA LEU A 39 18.56 -2.25 3.94
C LEU A 39 19.77 -3.18 3.75
N THR A 40 19.53 -4.48 3.79
CA THR A 40 20.54 -5.52 3.52
C THR A 40 20.79 -5.70 2.03
N SER A 41 21.86 -6.41 1.64
CA SER A 41 22.11 -6.78 0.23
C SER A 41 20.92 -7.50 -0.40
N THR A 42 20.35 -8.47 0.32
CA THR A 42 19.16 -9.21 -0.15
C THR A 42 17.94 -8.31 -0.34
N PHE A 43 17.71 -7.38 0.60
CA PHE A 43 16.64 -6.38 0.42
C PHE A 43 16.85 -5.54 -0.85
N MET A 44 18.10 -5.14 -1.10
CA MET A 44 18.45 -4.31 -2.25
C MET A 44 18.28 -5.05 -3.58
N GLU A 45 18.64 -6.33 -3.64
CA GLU A 45 18.42 -7.18 -4.80
C GLU A 45 16.93 -7.26 -5.15
N ASP A 46 16.08 -7.58 -4.17
CA ASP A 46 14.64 -7.65 -4.34
C ASP A 46 14.03 -6.28 -4.70
N PHE A 47 14.49 -5.22 -4.04
CA PHE A 47 14.03 -3.87 -4.34
C PHE A 47 14.30 -3.49 -5.80
N PHE A 48 15.49 -3.76 -6.32
CA PHE A 48 15.83 -3.46 -7.71
C PHE A 48 15.13 -4.38 -8.71
N GLU A 49 14.89 -5.65 -8.36
CA GLU A 49 14.08 -6.53 -9.19
C GLU A 49 12.66 -5.98 -9.38
N LYS A 50 12.06 -5.45 -8.32
CA LYS A 50 10.71 -4.85 -8.37
C LYS A 50 10.69 -3.44 -8.96
N ASN A 51 11.85 -2.78 -9.06
CA ASN A 51 11.97 -1.41 -9.54
C ASN A 51 13.00 -1.30 -10.69
N PRO A 52 12.78 -1.99 -11.84
CA PRO A 52 13.76 -2.04 -12.94
C PRO A 52 14.03 -0.67 -13.59
N HIS A 53 13.13 0.30 -13.39
CA HIS A 53 13.24 1.66 -13.90
C HIS A 53 14.30 2.53 -13.16
N TYR A 54 14.93 2.02 -12.10
CA TYR A 54 16.02 2.72 -11.40
C TYR A 54 17.35 2.75 -12.19
N GLY A 55 17.35 2.30 -13.45
CA GLY A 55 18.47 2.50 -14.36
C GLY A 55 19.66 1.56 -14.17
N THR A 56 20.87 2.06 -14.46
CA THR A 56 22.12 1.31 -14.41
C THR A 56 22.51 0.89 -12.97
N ILE A 57 23.41 -0.09 -12.83
CA ILE A 57 23.93 -0.53 -11.52
C ILE A 57 24.50 0.65 -10.72
N ARG A 58 25.17 1.59 -11.38
CA ARG A 58 25.75 2.78 -10.72
C ARG A 58 24.68 3.71 -10.18
N GLU A 59 23.61 3.94 -10.96
CA GLU A 59 22.47 4.75 -10.54
C GLU A 59 21.70 4.08 -9.40
N LYS A 60 21.55 2.75 -9.48
CA LYS A 60 20.95 1.93 -8.42
C LYS A 60 21.70 2.06 -7.09
N TRP A 61 23.03 1.96 -7.11
CA TRP A 61 23.85 2.14 -5.93
C TRP A 61 23.81 3.57 -5.39
N ALA A 62 23.89 4.57 -6.27
CA ALA A 62 23.78 5.98 -5.88
C ALA A 62 22.42 6.34 -5.27
N ALA A 63 21.36 5.61 -5.64
CA ALA A 63 20.01 5.79 -5.07
C ALA A 63 19.90 5.27 -3.63
N LEU A 64 20.80 4.41 -3.18
CA LEU A 64 20.71 3.70 -1.90
C LEU A 64 21.77 4.10 -0.86
N PHE A 65 22.84 4.72 -1.28
CA PHE A 65 23.92 5.14 -0.37
C PHE A 65 24.04 6.66 -0.36
N GLY A 66 24.16 7.22 0.83
CA GLY A 66 24.55 8.61 0.98
C GLY A 66 25.92 8.88 0.37
N GLU A 67 26.24 10.13 0.10
CA GLU A 67 27.46 10.59 -0.58
C GLU A 67 28.76 10.02 0.01
N ASN A 68 28.73 9.58 1.27
CA ASN A 68 29.88 9.02 2.01
C ASN A 68 29.80 7.50 2.21
N GLY A 69 28.85 6.78 1.60
CA GLY A 69 28.70 5.32 1.73
C GLY A 69 28.31 4.82 3.13
N LYS A 70 27.97 5.72 4.06
CA LYS A 70 27.70 5.39 5.47
C LYS A 70 26.20 5.27 5.81
N ASP A 71 25.32 5.90 5.04
CA ASP A 71 23.88 5.89 5.30
C ASP A 71 23.15 5.22 4.14
N CYS A 72 22.55 4.05 4.40
CA CYS A 72 21.64 3.44 3.45
C CYS A 72 20.26 4.11 3.50
N PHE A 73 19.68 4.39 2.33
CA PHE A 73 18.33 4.95 2.21
C PHE A 73 17.67 4.54 0.89
N ILE A 74 16.35 4.61 0.85
CA ILE A 74 15.60 4.57 -0.40
C ILE A 74 15.27 5.99 -0.82
N LYS A 75 15.58 6.32 -2.07
CA LYS A 75 15.27 7.59 -2.69
C LYS A 75 14.13 7.40 -3.70
N ILE A 76 13.08 8.18 -3.59
CA ILE A 76 12.04 8.28 -4.62
C ILE A 76 12.24 9.60 -5.35
N PRO A 77 12.79 9.59 -6.57
CA PRO A 77 12.98 10.82 -7.35
C PRO A 77 11.66 11.55 -7.60
N ALA A 78 11.75 12.84 -7.95
CA ALA A 78 10.60 13.63 -8.36
C ALA A 78 9.81 12.91 -9.47
N PHE A 79 8.49 12.88 -9.37
CA PHE A 79 7.55 12.29 -10.34
C PHE A 79 7.79 10.79 -10.64
N ASN A 80 8.50 10.09 -9.77
CA ASN A 80 8.80 8.67 -9.93
C ASN A 80 8.04 7.83 -8.90
N ARG A 81 8.09 6.50 -9.07
CA ARG A 81 7.42 5.54 -8.19
C ARG A 81 8.38 4.45 -7.73
N VAL A 82 8.03 3.81 -6.62
CA VAL A 82 8.73 2.62 -6.10
C VAL A 82 7.74 1.60 -5.58
N LEU A 83 8.16 0.34 -5.63
CA LEU A 83 7.51 -0.77 -4.94
C LEU A 83 8.48 -1.28 -3.87
N ILE A 84 8.14 -1.12 -2.61
CA ILE A 84 9.02 -1.41 -1.46
C ILE A 84 8.60 -2.72 -0.82
N PRO A 85 9.49 -3.73 -0.72
CA PRO A 85 9.26 -4.92 0.09
C PRO A 85 9.13 -4.52 1.56
N SER A 86 8.04 -4.93 2.22
CA SER A 86 7.77 -4.50 3.61
C SER A 86 8.43 -5.35 4.69
N GLY A 87 8.95 -6.52 4.34
CA GLY A 87 9.44 -7.52 5.30
C GLY A 87 8.33 -8.26 6.04
N ILE A 88 7.07 -8.09 5.66
CA ILE A 88 5.92 -8.63 6.37
C ILE A 88 5.07 -9.50 5.45
N LYS A 89 4.74 -10.71 5.91
CA LYS A 89 3.65 -11.54 5.38
C LYS A 89 2.49 -11.50 6.34
N VAL A 90 1.27 -11.47 5.82
CA VAL A 90 0.04 -11.43 6.61
C VAL A 90 -0.83 -12.64 6.33
N TRP A 91 -1.64 -13.01 7.33
CA TRP A 91 -2.75 -13.94 7.19
C TRP A 91 -3.99 -13.28 7.74
N ILE A 92 -4.96 -13.02 6.89
CA ILE A 92 -6.23 -12.40 7.26
C ILE A 92 -7.24 -13.51 7.55
N GLN A 93 -7.73 -13.55 8.78
CA GLN A 93 -8.65 -14.58 9.25
C GLN A 93 -10.03 -14.47 8.57
N ASN A 94 -10.57 -13.25 8.51
CA ASN A 94 -11.85 -12.99 7.86
C ASN A 94 -11.70 -12.95 6.34
N LYS A 95 -12.23 -13.97 5.65
CA LYS A 95 -12.14 -14.06 4.18
C LYS A 95 -13.06 -13.06 3.45
N GLN A 96 -13.93 -12.37 4.19
CA GLN A 96 -14.76 -11.28 3.67
C GLN A 96 -14.16 -9.90 4.01
N SER A 97 -12.84 -9.83 4.08
CA SER A 97 -12.13 -8.58 4.34
C SER A 97 -10.81 -8.51 3.58
N ALA A 98 -10.20 -7.34 3.57
CA ALA A 98 -8.88 -7.11 3.01
C ALA A 98 -8.10 -6.07 3.83
N LEU A 99 -6.76 -6.10 3.72
CA LEU A 99 -5.95 -4.96 4.08
C LEU A 99 -5.85 -4.02 2.88
N VAL A 100 -6.27 -2.78 3.08
CA VAL A 100 -6.23 -1.76 2.03
C VAL A 100 -5.27 -0.64 2.42
N ALA A 101 -4.29 -0.37 1.56
CA ALA A 101 -3.35 0.72 1.76
C ALA A 101 -4.02 2.08 1.53
N PHE A 102 -3.80 3.01 2.43
CA PHE A 102 -4.27 4.38 2.34
C PHE A 102 -3.11 5.36 2.45
N ASN A 103 -3.30 6.52 1.85
CA ASN A 103 -2.35 7.62 2.00
C ASN A 103 -2.17 7.97 3.48
N LYS A 104 -0.93 8.03 3.92
CA LYS A 104 -0.61 8.58 5.22
C LYS A 104 -0.56 10.10 5.12
N SER A 105 -1.38 10.80 5.91
CA SER A 105 -1.57 12.25 5.80
C SER A 105 -0.25 13.04 5.75
N GLY A 106 0.69 12.73 6.63
CA GLY A 106 2.00 13.39 6.64
C GLY A 106 2.86 13.10 5.41
N LEU A 107 2.78 11.90 4.81
CA LEU A 107 3.48 11.58 3.58
C LEU A 107 2.80 12.25 2.38
N ALA A 108 1.48 12.24 2.34
CA ALA A 108 0.72 12.83 1.24
C ALA A 108 0.80 14.36 1.24
N ALA A 109 0.49 15.00 2.37
CA ALA A 109 0.42 16.46 2.44
C ALA A 109 1.80 17.12 2.42
N ASN A 110 2.79 16.54 3.14
CA ASN A 110 4.09 17.20 3.30
C ASN A 110 5.13 16.76 2.28
N LYS A 111 5.00 15.54 1.73
CA LYS A 111 5.98 14.97 0.80
C LYS A 111 5.43 14.68 -0.59
N GLY A 112 4.12 14.87 -0.81
CA GLY A 112 3.49 14.62 -2.11
C GLY A 112 3.43 13.14 -2.50
N LEU A 113 3.49 12.21 -1.53
CA LEU A 113 3.47 10.78 -1.79
C LEU A 113 2.06 10.22 -1.76
N THR A 114 1.73 9.40 -2.75
CA THR A 114 0.49 8.63 -2.80
C THR A 114 0.76 7.13 -2.95
N VAL A 115 -0.12 6.30 -2.40
CA VAL A 115 -0.05 4.84 -2.57
C VAL A 115 -0.56 4.44 -3.95
N THR A 116 0.05 3.41 -4.56
CA THR A 116 -0.29 2.93 -5.92
C THR A 116 -0.89 1.53 -5.93
N ALA A 117 -0.32 0.57 -5.20
CA ALA A 117 -0.88 -0.77 -5.03
C ALA A 117 -1.55 -0.83 -3.66
N GLN A 118 -2.86 -1.01 -3.63
CA GLN A 118 -3.64 -0.74 -2.42
C GLN A 118 -4.20 -1.99 -1.75
N VAL A 119 -4.58 -3.02 -2.50
CA VAL A 119 -5.34 -4.14 -1.94
C VAL A 119 -4.41 -5.33 -1.66
N VAL A 120 -4.52 -5.86 -0.43
CA VAL A 120 -3.95 -7.14 -0.02
C VAL A 120 -5.12 -8.07 0.30
N ASP A 121 -5.34 -9.02 -0.57
CA ASP A 121 -6.43 -9.99 -0.48
C ASP A 121 -6.26 -10.93 0.73
N ALA A 122 -7.38 -11.43 1.27
CA ALA A 122 -7.36 -12.31 2.43
C ALA A 122 -6.64 -13.65 2.20
N ASP A 123 -6.51 -14.09 0.95
CA ASP A 123 -5.80 -15.31 0.56
C ASP A 123 -4.37 -15.06 0.05
N TYR A 124 -3.92 -13.81 0.02
CA TYR A 124 -2.54 -13.51 -0.36
C TYR A 124 -1.56 -13.91 0.73
N THR A 125 -0.61 -14.78 0.40
CA THR A 125 0.41 -15.31 1.35
C THR A 125 1.82 -14.81 1.06
N GLY A 126 1.99 -13.97 0.05
CA GLY A 126 3.27 -13.35 -0.30
C GLY A 126 3.69 -12.25 0.68
N GLU A 127 4.90 -11.73 0.50
CA GLU A 127 5.34 -10.52 1.19
C GLU A 127 4.53 -9.32 0.72
N VAL A 128 4.00 -8.53 1.66
CA VAL A 128 3.30 -7.28 1.34
C VAL A 128 4.29 -6.28 0.76
N HIS A 129 3.97 -5.71 -0.38
CA HIS A 129 4.75 -4.66 -1.02
C HIS A 129 4.00 -3.33 -0.95
N ILE A 130 4.72 -2.25 -0.73
CA ILE A 130 4.13 -0.91 -0.61
C ILE A 130 4.55 -0.09 -1.82
N GLY A 131 3.58 0.21 -2.69
CA GLY A 131 3.76 1.06 -3.84
C GLY A 131 3.59 2.53 -3.47
N LEU A 132 4.58 3.37 -3.77
CA LEU A 132 4.53 4.81 -3.56
C LEU A 132 4.85 5.54 -4.85
N GLN A 133 4.04 6.55 -5.17
CA GLN A 133 4.26 7.53 -6.23
C GLN A 133 4.64 8.86 -5.59
N ASN A 134 5.75 9.45 -6.01
CA ASN A 134 6.12 10.81 -5.66
C ASN A 134 5.55 11.78 -6.71
N ASN A 135 4.58 12.58 -6.30
CA ASN A 135 3.93 13.59 -7.16
C ASN A 135 4.54 14.99 -6.95
N SER A 136 5.65 15.10 -6.22
CA SER A 136 6.32 16.37 -5.96
C SER A 136 7.55 16.57 -6.87
N GLU A 137 8.00 17.81 -6.95
CA GLU A 137 9.21 18.23 -7.69
C GLU A 137 10.51 17.89 -6.95
N LYS A 138 10.41 17.40 -5.71
CA LYS A 138 11.57 17.08 -4.86
C LYS A 138 11.67 15.58 -4.66
N GLU A 139 12.90 15.09 -4.55
CA GLU A 139 13.13 13.72 -4.12
C GLU A 139 12.68 13.50 -2.67
N VAL A 140 12.18 12.30 -2.38
CA VAL A 140 11.82 11.87 -1.03
C VAL A 140 12.74 10.74 -0.61
N ILE A 141 13.30 10.86 0.59
CA ILE A 141 14.23 9.89 1.16
C ILE A 141 13.55 9.19 2.34
N PHE A 142 13.72 7.87 2.40
CA PHE A 142 13.36 7.02 3.53
C PHE A 142 14.59 6.30 4.07
N LYS A 143 14.72 6.27 5.39
CA LYS A 143 15.71 5.50 6.13
C LYS A 143 15.06 4.30 6.80
N GLU A 144 15.88 3.32 7.17
CA GLU A 144 15.46 2.16 7.97
C GLU A 144 14.56 2.59 9.14
N GLY A 145 13.46 1.89 9.32
CA GLY A 145 12.50 2.15 10.38
C GLY A 145 11.58 3.34 10.18
N ASP A 146 11.69 4.07 9.07
CA ASP A 146 10.71 5.09 8.69
C ASP A 146 9.36 4.44 8.37
N LYS A 147 8.27 5.16 8.66
CA LYS A 147 6.92 4.75 8.26
C LYS A 147 6.75 4.98 6.76
N ILE A 148 6.53 3.89 6.01
CA ILE A 148 6.41 3.93 4.55
C ILE A 148 4.98 3.83 4.04
N GLY A 149 4.03 3.46 4.89
CA GLY A 149 2.62 3.34 4.53
C GLY A 149 1.75 3.01 5.73
N GLN A 150 0.46 3.02 5.51
CA GLN A 150 -0.52 2.54 6.47
C GLN A 150 -1.60 1.73 5.77
N PHE A 151 -2.12 0.73 6.47
CA PHE A 151 -3.20 -0.13 5.99
C PHE A 151 -4.39 -0.05 6.94
N LEU A 152 -5.59 -0.10 6.37
CA LEU A 152 -6.83 -0.32 7.10
C LEU A 152 -7.29 -1.75 6.83
N HIS A 153 -7.82 -2.40 7.85
CA HIS A 153 -8.54 -3.67 7.70
C HIS A 153 -10.01 -3.36 7.46
N LEU A 154 -10.52 -3.71 6.30
CA LEU A 154 -11.88 -3.36 5.86
C LEU A 154 -12.68 -4.61 5.54
N ASP A 155 -13.93 -4.65 6.00
CA ASP A 155 -14.90 -5.65 5.54
C ASP A 155 -15.34 -5.35 4.11
N LEU A 156 -15.56 -6.40 3.33
CA LEU A 156 -15.91 -6.35 1.91
C LEU A 156 -17.21 -7.10 1.64
N TYR A 157 -18.01 -6.56 0.76
CA TYR A 157 -19.07 -7.30 0.11
C TYR A 157 -18.50 -7.98 -1.14
N LEU A 158 -18.31 -9.31 -1.09
CA LEU A 158 -17.82 -10.11 -2.22
C LEU A 158 -19.01 -10.43 -3.15
N SER A 159 -19.52 -9.40 -3.82
CA SER A 159 -20.66 -9.50 -4.70
C SER A 159 -20.30 -10.21 -6.00
N GLN A 160 -21.24 -11.01 -6.53
CA GLN A 160 -21.14 -11.54 -7.88
C GLN A 160 -21.53 -10.45 -8.89
N MET A 161 -20.74 -10.34 -9.96
CA MET A 161 -21.13 -9.57 -11.14
C MET A 161 -21.98 -10.48 -12.04
N ILE A 162 -23.25 -10.11 -12.23
CA ILE A 162 -24.22 -10.85 -13.04
C ILE A 162 -24.49 -10.03 -14.29
N GLU A 163 -24.19 -10.61 -15.45
CA GLU A 163 -24.54 -10.01 -16.74
C GLU A 163 -26.04 -10.19 -16.99
N ILE A 164 -26.71 -9.11 -17.32
CA ILE A 164 -28.13 -9.08 -17.69
C ILE A 164 -28.27 -8.41 -19.06
N SER A 165 -29.43 -8.54 -19.69
CA SER A 165 -29.71 -7.83 -20.93
C SER A 165 -29.81 -6.31 -20.71
N HIS A 166 -29.63 -5.53 -21.79
CA HIS A 166 -29.78 -4.10 -21.71
C HIS A 166 -31.19 -3.66 -21.31
N ASP A 167 -32.20 -4.38 -21.80
CA ASP A 167 -33.62 -4.10 -21.49
C ASP A 167 -33.91 -4.34 -20.01
N ASP A 168 -33.43 -5.44 -19.43
CA ASP A 168 -33.54 -5.72 -18.00
C ASP A 168 -32.81 -4.63 -17.17
N TYR A 169 -31.63 -4.18 -17.64
CA TYR A 169 -30.91 -3.10 -16.97
C TYR A 169 -31.70 -1.79 -16.96
N ILE A 170 -32.31 -1.42 -18.08
CA ILE A 170 -33.19 -0.22 -18.17
C ILE A 170 -34.37 -0.35 -17.21
N GLU A 171 -35.01 -1.52 -17.14
CA GLU A 171 -36.13 -1.74 -16.23
C GLU A 171 -35.71 -1.54 -14.76
N ILE A 172 -34.66 -2.22 -14.28
CA ILE A 172 -34.24 -2.11 -12.86
C ILE A 172 -33.66 -0.74 -12.51
N SER A 173 -33.10 0.00 -13.49
CA SER A 173 -32.49 1.31 -13.27
C SER A 173 -33.46 2.49 -13.44
N SER A 174 -34.70 2.22 -13.89
CA SER A 174 -35.72 3.25 -14.20
C SER A 174 -36.08 4.18 -13.03
N ASN A 175 -35.91 3.71 -11.79
CA ASN A 175 -36.20 4.49 -10.57
C ASN A 175 -34.99 5.31 -10.06
N SER A 176 -33.93 5.47 -10.86
CA SER A 176 -32.76 6.26 -10.44
C SER A 176 -33.02 7.76 -10.55
N ASP A 177 -33.03 8.47 -9.44
CA ASP A 177 -33.14 9.94 -9.43
C ASP A 177 -31.94 10.64 -10.08
N ARG A 178 -30.79 9.95 -10.14
CA ARG A 178 -29.56 10.50 -10.73
C ARG A 178 -29.45 10.21 -12.22
N GLY A 179 -29.98 9.07 -12.70
CA GLY A 179 -29.81 8.58 -14.06
C GLY A 179 -28.33 8.45 -14.44
N GLU A 180 -27.99 8.81 -15.66
CA GLU A 180 -26.61 8.76 -16.19
C GLU A 180 -25.74 9.97 -15.80
N GLY A 181 -26.24 10.84 -14.92
CA GLY A 181 -25.54 12.06 -14.52
C GLY A 181 -24.22 11.79 -13.79
N GLY A 182 -23.10 12.31 -14.35
CA GLY A 182 -21.75 12.23 -13.78
C GLY A 182 -20.95 13.51 -14.07
N PHE A 183 -19.68 13.53 -13.63
CA PHE A 183 -18.68 14.56 -13.97
C PHE A 183 -19.18 16.02 -13.85
N GLY A 184 -19.79 16.37 -12.70
CA GLY A 184 -20.28 17.74 -12.42
C GLY A 184 -21.72 18.00 -12.90
N SER A 185 -22.49 16.97 -13.26
CA SER A 185 -23.90 17.15 -13.63
C SER A 185 -24.77 17.71 -12.48
N THR A 186 -24.32 17.60 -11.24
CA THR A 186 -24.99 18.14 -10.04
C THR A 186 -24.70 19.62 -9.80
N ASP A 187 -23.64 20.18 -10.39
CA ASP A 187 -23.23 21.58 -10.20
C ASP A 187 -24.09 22.55 -11.03
N LYS A 188 -25.00 22.02 -11.84
CA LYS A 188 -25.90 22.79 -12.72
C LYS A 188 -27.37 22.84 -12.24
N LYS A 189 -27.61 22.35 -11.00
CA LYS A 189 -28.96 22.40 -10.38
C LYS A 189 -29.07 23.52 -9.37
#